data_102cfc1b306b97bc7603e450d01575b8
#
_entry.id   102cfc1b306b97bc7603e450d01575b8
#
_cell.length_a   1.000
_cell.length_b   1.000
_cell.length_c   1.000
_cell.angle_alpha   90.00
_cell.angle_beta   90.00
_cell.angle_gamma   90.00
#
_symmetry.space_group_name_H-M   'P 1'
#
loop_
_entity.id
_entity.type
_entity.pdbx_description
1 polymer ?
#
loop_
_entity_poly.entity_id
_entity_poly.type
_entity_poly.pdbx_seq_one_letter_code
_entity_poly.pdbx_strand_id
1 'polypeptide(L)'
;WDKNNNFRMFDLATIKNKNIFIHGRTDDVINIRGHRIGSEEIESIVLKIKEIQECCAISIDNELEGNEIYLFVVSSDNMLNNEISKKIATNFGTFALPKEIYYIRELPKTRSGKILRRLLRSILINPGSKKYGDLSTMLNSKVIQEIKKNIIRNVTK
;
A
#
# COMPACT_ATOMS: atom_id res chain seq x y z
N TRP A 1 16.92 -8.38 -16.26
CA TRP A 1 17.04 -8.91 -17.64
C TRP A 1 16.37 -10.28 -17.68
N ASP A 2 15.56 -10.56 -18.69
CA ASP A 2 14.99 -11.88 -18.91
C ASP A 2 15.99 -12.81 -19.65
N LYS A 3 15.60 -14.07 -19.88
CA LYS A 3 16.43 -15.06 -20.60
C LYS A 3 16.80 -14.66 -22.02
N ASN A 4 16.06 -13.71 -22.61
CA ASN A 4 16.27 -13.17 -23.95
C ASN A 4 17.02 -11.83 -23.94
N ASN A 5 17.64 -11.46 -22.83
CA ASN A 5 18.38 -10.22 -22.64
C ASN A 5 17.51 -8.94 -22.76
N ASN A 6 16.20 -9.03 -22.49
CA ASN A 6 15.30 -7.88 -22.43
C ASN A 6 15.24 -7.32 -21.02
N PHE A 7 15.25 -6.00 -20.90
CA PHE A 7 15.02 -5.32 -19.63
C PHE A 7 13.53 -5.32 -19.28
N ARG A 8 13.14 -5.92 -18.14
CA ARG A 8 11.76 -5.91 -17.65
C ARG A 8 11.58 -4.79 -16.64
N MET A 9 10.73 -3.84 -16.96
CA MET A 9 10.40 -2.71 -16.07
C MET A 9 9.35 -3.07 -15.01
N PHE A 10 8.61 -4.17 -15.20
CA PHE A 10 7.48 -4.58 -14.36
C PHE A 10 6.34 -3.55 -14.29
N ASP A 11 6.26 -2.64 -15.25
CA ASP A 11 5.15 -1.72 -15.36
C ASP A 11 4.03 -2.31 -16.19
N LEU A 12 2.78 -2.09 -15.74
CA LEU A 12 1.57 -2.44 -16.46
C LEU A 12 1.16 -1.25 -17.32
N ALA A 13 1.03 -1.47 -18.62
CA ALA A 13 0.63 -0.43 -19.55
C ALA A 13 -0.38 -0.94 -20.59
N THR A 14 -1.24 -0.06 -21.05
CA THR A 14 -2.12 -0.28 -22.23
C THR A 14 -1.74 0.67 -23.34
N ILE A 15 -1.84 0.20 -24.59
CA ILE A 15 -1.67 1.03 -25.77
C ILE A 15 -3.05 1.27 -26.39
N LYS A 16 -3.46 2.55 -26.49
CA LYS A 16 -4.71 2.96 -27.13
C LYS A 16 -4.43 4.18 -28.02
N ASN A 17 -4.81 4.09 -29.29
CA ASN A 17 -4.62 5.17 -30.28
C ASN A 17 -3.16 5.68 -30.33
N LYS A 18 -2.17 4.78 -30.34
CA LYS A 18 -0.73 5.08 -30.29
C LYS A 18 -0.22 5.77 -29.01
N ASN A 19 -1.07 5.96 -28.01
CA ASN A 19 -0.67 6.46 -26.70
C ASN A 19 -0.47 5.30 -25.72
N ILE A 20 0.55 5.41 -24.87
CA ILE A 20 0.84 4.46 -23.79
C ILE A 20 0.26 5.01 -22.49
N PHE A 21 -0.61 4.21 -21.86
CA PHE A 21 -1.19 4.52 -20.54
C PHE A 21 -0.55 3.57 -19.54
N ILE A 22 0.19 4.11 -18.57
CA ILE A 22 0.81 3.34 -17.49
C ILE A 22 -0.19 3.23 -16.34
N HIS A 23 -0.48 1.99 -15.90
CA HIS A 23 -1.45 1.68 -14.85
C HIS A 23 -0.79 1.33 -13.50
N GLY A 24 0.53 1.46 -13.40
CA GLY A 24 1.30 1.12 -12.22
C GLY A 24 2.18 -0.12 -12.42
N ARG A 25 2.67 -0.68 -11.34
CA ARG A 25 3.60 -1.82 -11.38
C ARG A 25 2.86 -3.15 -11.28
N THR A 26 3.38 -4.16 -11.97
CA THR A 26 2.80 -5.52 -11.91
C THR A 26 2.98 -6.18 -10.54
N ASP A 27 3.98 -5.74 -9.75
CA ASP A 27 4.24 -6.21 -8.39
C ASP A 27 3.43 -5.46 -7.31
N ASP A 28 2.75 -4.35 -7.68
CA ASP A 28 1.85 -3.59 -6.81
C ASP A 28 0.35 -3.85 -7.13
N VAL A 29 0.06 -4.83 -7.99
CA VAL A 29 -1.32 -5.24 -8.31
C VAL A 29 -1.84 -6.17 -7.23
N ILE A 30 -3.04 -5.88 -6.77
CA ILE A 30 -3.76 -6.60 -5.73
C ILE A 30 -4.80 -7.52 -6.40
N ASN A 31 -4.74 -8.82 -6.14
CA ASN A 31 -5.71 -9.78 -6.65
C ASN A 31 -6.60 -10.26 -5.49
N ILE A 32 -7.87 -9.83 -5.48
CA ILE A 32 -8.83 -10.19 -4.45
C ILE A 32 -10.03 -10.85 -5.10
N ARG A 33 -10.32 -12.11 -4.74
CA ARG A 33 -11.52 -12.84 -5.22
C ARG A 33 -11.71 -12.76 -6.73
N GLY A 34 -10.61 -12.82 -7.50
CA GLY A 34 -10.63 -12.74 -8.97
C GLY A 34 -10.65 -11.31 -9.54
N HIS A 35 -10.77 -10.29 -8.73
CA HIS A 35 -10.62 -8.89 -9.16
C HIS A 35 -9.17 -8.44 -9.08
N ARG A 36 -8.75 -7.65 -10.06
CA ARG A 36 -7.41 -7.10 -10.15
C ARG A 36 -7.47 -5.57 -10.03
N ILE A 37 -6.89 -5.04 -8.97
CA ILE A 37 -6.90 -3.60 -8.64
C ILE A 37 -5.46 -3.14 -8.41
N GLY A 38 -5.09 -1.97 -8.96
CA GLY A 38 -3.83 -1.32 -8.63
C GLY A 38 -3.87 -0.72 -7.23
N SER A 39 -2.80 -0.87 -6.45
CA SER A 39 -2.68 -0.19 -5.15
C SER A 39 -2.86 1.33 -5.29
N GLU A 40 -2.33 1.91 -6.38
CA GLU A 40 -2.43 3.34 -6.69
C GLU A 40 -3.87 3.80 -6.99
N GLU A 41 -4.73 2.92 -7.52
CA GLU A 41 -6.14 3.22 -7.75
C GLU A 41 -6.86 3.42 -6.42
N ILE A 42 -6.63 2.54 -5.45
CA ILE A 42 -7.19 2.66 -4.10
C ILE A 42 -6.67 3.94 -3.43
N GLU A 43 -5.36 4.18 -3.47
CA GLU A 43 -4.73 5.37 -2.90
C GLU A 43 -5.32 6.65 -3.48
N SER A 44 -5.52 6.70 -4.81
CA SER A 44 -6.07 7.87 -5.49
C SER A 44 -7.49 8.21 -5.05
N ILE A 45 -8.30 7.21 -4.71
CA ILE A 45 -9.66 7.41 -4.20
C ILE A 45 -9.63 7.88 -2.74
N VAL A 46 -8.75 7.31 -1.92
CA VAL A 46 -8.60 7.69 -0.51
C VAL A 46 -8.05 9.11 -0.37
N LEU A 47 -7.08 9.51 -1.20
CA LEU A 47 -6.52 10.86 -1.24
C LEU A 47 -7.52 11.96 -1.65
N LYS A 48 -8.73 11.61 -2.14
CA LYS A 48 -9.81 12.58 -2.34
C LYS A 48 -10.51 13.02 -1.05
N ILE A 49 -10.16 12.42 0.09
CA ILE A 49 -10.61 12.86 1.42
C ILE A 49 -9.68 14.00 1.85
N LYS A 50 -10.26 15.17 2.12
CA LYS A 50 -9.51 16.42 2.35
C LYS A 50 -8.52 16.35 3.51
N GLU A 51 -8.88 15.61 4.55
CA GLU A 51 -8.10 15.44 5.78
C GLU A 51 -6.91 14.50 5.61
N ILE A 52 -6.84 13.73 4.50
CA ILE A 52 -5.79 12.77 4.23
C ILE A 52 -4.69 13.43 3.39
N GLN A 53 -3.49 13.46 3.93
CA GLN A 53 -2.32 14.03 3.28
C GLN A 53 -1.58 12.99 2.43
N GLU A 54 -1.45 11.76 2.95
CA GLU A 54 -0.77 10.66 2.27
C GLU A 54 -1.49 9.34 2.55
N CYS A 55 -1.43 8.44 1.58
CA CYS A 55 -1.97 7.10 1.71
C CYS A 55 -1.07 6.10 1.01
N CYS A 56 -0.93 4.92 1.59
CA CYS A 56 -0.23 3.79 0.97
C CYS A 56 -1.04 2.51 1.20
N ALA A 57 -1.43 1.86 0.11
CA ALA A 57 -2.11 0.56 0.13
C ALA A 57 -1.07 -0.57 0.01
N ILE A 58 -1.12 -1.52 0.93
CA ILE A 58 -0.27 -2.71 0.95
C ILE A 58 -1.17 -3.94 0.89
N SER A 59 -0.82 -4.89 0.05
CA SER A 59 -1.47 -6.20 0.04
C SER A 59 -0.61 -7.25 0.73
N ILE A 60 -1.28 -8.15 1.47
CA ILE A 60 -0.69 -9.37 2.02
C ILE A 60 -1.45 -10.54 1.44
N ASP A 61 -0.72 -11.56 0.98
CA ASP A 61 -1.33 -12.77 0.43
C ASP A 61 -2.09 -13.53 1.54
N ASN A 62 -3.33 -13.91 1.22
CA ASN A 62 -4.15 -14.77 2.03
C ASN A 62 -4.52 -15.99 1.17
N GLU A 63 -4.24 -17.19 1.68
CA GLU A 63 -4.44 -18.45 0.93
C GLU A 63 -5.90 -18.71 0.56
N LEU A 64 -6.86 -18.21 1.33
CA LEU A 64 -8.30 -18.48 1.14
C LEU A 64 -8.99 -17.42 0.27
N GLU A 65 -8.66 -16.14 0.47
CA GLU A 65 -9.40 -15.01 -0.15
C GLU A 65 -8.60 -14.26 -1.20
N GLY A 66 -7.35 -14.65 -1.46
CA GLY A 66 -6.39 -13.90 -2.26
C GLY A 66 -5.66 -12.87 -1.40
N ASN A 67 -5.58 -11.62 -1.85
CA ASN A 67 -4.87 -10.59 -1.10
C ASN A 67 -5.79 -9.89 -0.09
N GLU A 68 -5.27 -9.61 1.10
CA GLU A 68 -5.86 -8.69 2.07
C GLU A 68 -5.24 -7.30 1.90
N ILE A 69 -6.06 -6.25 1.97
CA ILE A 69 -5.61 -4.86 1.84
C ILE A 69 -5.41 -4.25 3.22
N TYR A 70 -4.29 -3.58 3.39
CA TYR A 70 -3.95 -2.76 4.55
C TYR A 70 -3.65 -1.33 4.08
N LEU A 71 -4.21 -0.33 4.74
CA LEU A 71 -3.95 1.06 4.44
C LEU A 71 -3.08 1.70 5.53
N PHE A 72 -2.07 2.43 5.11
CA PHE A 72 -1.32 3.35 5.95
C PHE A 72 -1.69 4.78 5.55
N VAL A 73 -2.23 5.54 6.48
CA VAL A 73 -2.81 6.86 6.24
C VAL A 73 -2.12 7.90 7.09
N VAL A 74 -1.72 9.00 6.47
CA VAL A 74 -1.25 10.21 7.16
C VAL A 74 -2.40 11.21 7.13
N SER A 75 -2.95 11.50 8.31
CA SER A 75 -4.09 12.41 8.46
C SER A 75 -4.04 13.14 9.78
N SER A 76 -4.63 14.33 9.81
CA SER A 76 -4.90 15.08 11.05
C SER A 76 -6.07 14.53 11.85
N ASP A 77 -6.95 13.73 11.21
CA ASP A 77 -8.09 13.05 11.81
C ASP A 77 -7.93 11.53 11.71
N ASN A 78 -8.05 10.85 12.84
CA ASN A 78 -7.91 9.39 12.95
C ASN A 78 -9.27 8.66 12.97
N MET A 79 -10.37 9.36 12.71
CA MET A 79 -11.74 8.81 12.76
C MET A 79 -12.38 8.65 11.36
N LEU A 80 -11.57 8.58 10.31
CA LEU A 80 -12.03 8.55 8.92
C LEU A 80 -12.34 7.14 8.38
N ASN A 81 -12.29 6.09 9.21
CA ASN A 81 -12.48 4.70 8.78
C ASN A 81 -13.76 4.50 7.98
N ASN A 82 -14.88 5.06 8.45
CA ASN A 82 -16.17 4.94 7.79
C ASN A 82 -16.20 5.65 6.43
N GLU A 83 -15.59 6.83 6.34
CA GLU A 83 -15.53 7.59 5.09
C GLU A 83 -14.60 6.91 4.07
N ILE A 84 -13.44 6.45 4.50
CA ILE A 84 -12.50 5.68 3.66
C ILE A 84 -13.20 4.44 3.12
N SER A 85 -13.83 3.64 4.00
CA SER A 85 -14.54 2.42 3.63
C SER A 85 -15.67 2.69 2.66
N LYS A 86 -16.47 3.74 2.91
CA LYS A 86 -17.55 4.15 2.00
C LYS A 86 -17.04 4.54 0.62
N LYS A 87 -15.94 5.33 0.55
CA LYS A 87 -15.36 5.72 -0.74
C LYS A 87 -14.82 4.51 -1.51
N ILE A 88 -14.13 3.60 -0.83
CA ILE A 88 -13.59 2.37 -1.46
C ILE A 88 -14.75 1.49 -1.94
N ALA A 89 -15.75 1.22 -1.08
CA ALA A 89 -16.89 0.38 -1.44
C ALA A 89 -17.68 0.95 -2.63
N THR A 90 -17.86 2.27 -2.70
CA THR A 90 -18.58 2.92 -3.79
C THR A 90 -17.83 2.81 -5.13
N ASN A 91 -16.50 2.84 -5.14
CA ASN A 91 -15.70 2.84 -6.38
C ASN A 91 -15.30 1.44 -6.85
N PHE A 92 -15.04 0.51 -5.92
CA PHE A 92 -14.52 -0.82 -6.24
C PHE A 92 -15.44 -1.96 -5.78
N GLY A 93 -16.33 -1.71 -4.84
CA GLY A 93 -17.13 -2.73 -4.19
C GLY A 93 -16.58 -3.14 -2.81
N THR A 94 -17.38 -3.90 -2.05
CA THR A 94 -17.06 -4.30 -0.68
C THR A 94 -15.88 -5.28 -0.59
N PHE A 95 -15.56 -5.98 -1.67
CA PHE A 95 -14.42 -6.90 -1.70
C PHE A 95 -13.07 -6.18 -1.60
N ALA A 96 -13.01 -4.88 -1.96
CA ALA A 96 -11.81 -4.06 -1.88
C ALA A 96 -11.64 -3.33 -0.53
N LEU A 97 -12.53 -3.57 0.43
CA LEU A 97 -12.42 -2.96 1.74
C LEU A 97 -11.11 -3.36 2.43
N PRO A 98 -10.41 -2.39 3.05
CA PRO A 98 -9.20 -2.70 3.80
C PRO A 98 -9.55 -3.54 5.03
N LYS A 99 -8.70 -4.53 5.33
CA LYS A 99 -8.77 -5.31 6.55
C LYS A 99 -8.47 -4.44 7.77
N GLU A 100 -7.51 -3.52 7.62
CA GLU A 100 -7.10 -2.61 8.68
C GLU A 100 -6.60 -1.28 8.09
N ILE A 101 -6.83 -0.19 8.83
CA ILE A 101 -6.36 1.16 8.50
C ILE A 101 -5.46 1.64 9.65
N TYR A 102 -4.19 1.88 9.34
CA TYR A 102 -3.19 2.36 10.27
C TYR A 102 -2.95 3.86 10.08
N TYR A 103 -3.28 4.66 11.08
CA TYR A 103 -2.94 6.07 11.11
C TYR A 103 -1.52 6.25 11.62
N ILE A 104 -0.69 6.91 10.83
CA ILE A 104 0.73 7.15 11.11
C ILE A 104 1.07 8.61 10.83
N ARG A 105 2.15 9.11 11.45
CA ARG A 105 2.58 10.51 11.28
C ARG A 105 3.18 10.78 9.91
N GLU A 106 3.90 9.81 9.36
CA GLU A 106 4.53 9.89 8.05
C GLU A 106 4.74 8.50 7.45
N LEU A 107 4.73 8.41 6.13
CA LEU A 107 5.09 7.18 5.42
C LEU A 107 6.61 6.99 5.38
N PRO A 108 7.12 5.75 5.48
CA PRO A 108 8.55 5.48 5.32
C PRO A 108 8.96 5.75 3.86
N LYS A 109 9.91 6.66 3.65
CA LYS A 109 10.37 7.10 2.33
C LYS A 109 11.87 7.04 2.21
N THR A 110 12.33 6.86 0.97
CA THR A 110 13.73 7.12 0.61
C THR A 110 14.02 8.62 0.62
N ARG A 111 15.32 8.98 0.55
CA ARG A 111 15.75 10.39 0.41
C ARG A 111 15.19 11.07 -0.86
N SER A 112 14.87 10.28 -1.90
CA SER A 112 14.21 10.78 -3.12
C SER A 112 12.69 10.88 -3.04
N GLY A 113 12.08 10.61 -1.86
CA GLY A 113 10.64 10.71 -1.63
C GLY A 113 9.84 9.45 -2.01
N LYS A 114 10.49 8.38 -2.47
CA LYS A 114 9.80 7.14 -2.83
C LYS A 114 9.35 6.37 -1.58
N ILE A 115 8.06 6.01 -1.51
CA ILE A 115 7.50 5.20 -0.42
C ILE A 115 8.12 3.79 -0.44
N LEU A 116 8.54 3.33 0.74
CA LEU A 116 9.15 2.01 0.94
C LEU A 116 8.06 0.95 1.19
N ARG A 117 7.26 0.63 0.17
CA ARG A 117 6.14 -0.35 0.26
C ARG A 117 6.61 -1.73 0.75
N ARG A 118 7.78 -2.20 0.28
CA ARG A 118 8.36 -3.48 0.72
C ARG A 118 8.65 -3.50 2.22
N LEU A 119 9.10 -2.38 2.77
CA LEU A 119 9.33 -2.24 4.21
C LEU A 119 8.00 -2.34 4.98
N LEU A 120 6.95 -1.61 4.56
CA LEU A 120 5.63 -1.68 5.17
C LEU A 120 5.07 -3.11 5.15
N ARG A 121 5.17 -3.81 4.01
CA ARG A 121 4.78 -5.21 3.88
C ARG A 121 5.55 -6.11 4.85
N SER A 122 6.87 -5.95 4.94
CA SER A 122 7.71 -6.74 5.85
C SER A 122 7.36 -6.52 7.32
N ILE A 123 6.99 -5.29 7.71
CA ILE A 123 6.57 -4.96 9.07
C ILE A 123 5.20 -5.58 9.37
N LEU A 124 4.25 -5.55 8.42
CA LEU A 124 2.94 -6.20 8.56
C LEU A 124 3.08 -7.70 8.78
N ILE A 125 3.92 -8.38 8.00
CA ILE A 125 4.13 -9.83 8.09
C ILE A 125 4.82 -10.21 9.42
N ASN A 126 5.83 -9.44 9.83
CA ASN A 126 6.58 -9.73 11.05
C ASN A 126 6.94 -8.45 11.82
N PRO A 127 6.01 -7.89 12.60
CA PRO A 127 6.25 -6.65 13.36
C PRO A 127 7.31 -6.81 14.47
N GLY A 128 7.59 -8.06 14.90
CA GLY A 128 8.61 -8.38 15.90
C GLY A 128 10.04 -8.41 15.35
N SER A 129 10.25 -8.43 14.06
CA SER A 129 11.58 -8.52 13.46
C SER A 129 12.50 -7.38 13.89
N LYS A 130 13.78 -7.70 14.08
CA LYS A 130 14.84 -6.72 14.35
C LYS A 130 15.48 -6.17 13.07
N LYS A 131 15.30 -6.86 11.91
CA LYS A 131 15.92 -6.50 10.63
C LYS A 131 14.87 -6.52 9.51
N TYR A 132 14.82 -5.47 8.71
CA TYR A 132 13.91 -5.30 7.55
C TYR A 132 14.68 -4.98 6.26
N GLY A 133 15.84 -5.60 6.06
CA GLY A 133 16.72 -5.35 4.92
C GLY A 133 17.58 -4.09 5.07
N ASP A 134 18.05 -3.57 3.94
CA ASP A 134 18.88 -2.37 3.91
C ASP A 134 18.00 -1.10 3.99
N LEU A 135 18.21 -0.35 5.06
CA LEU A 135 17.51 0.91 5.34
C LEU A 135 18.39 2.16 5.13
N SER A 136 19.58 2.00 4.54
CA SER A 136 20.57 3.08 4.36
C SER A 136 20.03 4.27 3.55
N THR A 137 19.07 4.01 2.65
CA THR A 137 18.41 5.05 1.81
C THR A 137 17.22 5.71 2.49
N MET A 138 16.81 5.25 3.67
CA MET A 138 15.62 5.76 4.36
C MET A 138 15.88 7.14 4.95
N LEU A 139 14.91 8.04 4.78
CA LEU A 139 14.97 9.40 5.30
C LEU A 139 14.83 9.44 6.83
N ASN A 140 13.84 8.72 7.38
CA ASN A 140 13.52 8.72 8.81
C ASN A 140 13.27 7.30 9.33
N SER A 141 14.25 6.72 10.02
CA SER A 141 14.13 5.36 10.57
C SER A 141 13.26 5.28 11.83
N LYS A 142 12.99 6.42 12.52
CA LYS A 142 12.17 6.43 13.74
C LYS A 142 10.71 6.04 13.47
N VAL A 143 10.21 6.30 12.25
CA VAL A 143 8.84 5.93 11.83
C VAL A 143 8.57 4.43 11.91
N ILE A 144 9.61 3.60 11.75
CA ILE A 144 9.49 2.14 11.86
C ILE A 144 8.95 1.73 13.23
N GLN A 145 9.46 2.33 14.30
CA GLN A 145 9.04 1.98 15.66
C GLN A 145 7.59 2.38 15.92
N GLU A 146 7.15 3.50 15.37
CA GLU A 146 5.76 3.94 15.48
C GLU A 146 4.82 2.98 14.73
N ILE A 147 5.16 2.61 13.49
CA ILE A 147 4.38 1.68 12.68
C ILE A 147 4.26 0.32 13.39
N LYS A 148 5.36 -0.21 13.90
CA LYS A 148 5.38 -1.47 14.67
C LYS A 148 4.45 -1.43 15.87
N LYS A 149 4.50 -0.36 16.66
CA LYS A 149 3.62 -0.19 17.82
C LYS A 149 2.15 -0.16 17.41
N ASN A 150 1.81 0.53 16.32
CA ASN A 150 0.44 0.61 15.83
C ASN A 150 -0.08 -0.76 15.39
N ILE A 151 0.73 -1.52 14.64
CA ILE A 151 0.36 -2.86 14.19
C ILE A 151 0.17 -3.81 15.37
N ILE A 152 1.11 -3.85 16.32
CA ILE A 152 1.03 -4.74 17.49
C ILE A 152 -0.22 -4.43 18.33
N ARG A 153 -0.54 -3.15 18.53
CA ARG A 153 -1.74 -2.74 19.31
C ARG A 153 -3.04 -3.21 18.68
N ASN A 154 -3.12 -3.27 17.35
CA ASN A 154 -4.33 -3.71 16.65
C ASN A 154 -4.47 -5.23 16.61
N VAL A 155 -3.38 -5.98 16.66
CA VAL A 155 -3.39 -7.45 16.73
C VAL A 155 -3.81 -7.96 18.12
N THR A 156 -3.66 -7.14 19.17
CA THR A 156 -3.97 -7.51 20.58
C THR A 156 -5.38 -7.07 21.03
N LYS A 157 -6.19 -6.51 20.14
CA LYS A 157 -7.61 -6.21 20.35
C LYS A 157 -8.50 -7.30 19.73
#